data_6f69de97d677062aa8e537c1b7bdae1b
#
_entry.id   6f69de97d677062aa8e537c1b7bdae1b
#
_cell.length_a   1.000
_cell.length_b   1.000
_cell.length_c   1.000
_cell.angle_alpha   90.00
_cell.angle_beta   90.00
_cell.angle_gamma   90.00
#
_symmetry.space_group_name_H-M   'P 1'
#
loop_
_entity.id
_entity.type
_entity.pdbx_description
1 polymer ?
#
loop_
_entity_poly.entity_id
_entity_poly.type
_entity_poly.pdbx_seq_one_letter_code
_entity_poly.pdbx_strand_id
1 'polypeptide(L)' 'MKYFKSQMKQLVKENRELQQHLKELINEHDLEKNFALKALYHSEVADGGKFQTAYQALDAPKE' A
#
# COMPACT_ATOMS: atom_id res chain seq x y z
N MET A 1 -10.67 -2.77 -8.97
CA MET A 1 -9.56 -3.32 -8.16
C MET A 1 -9.92 -3.22 -6.68
N LYS A 2 -9.59 -4.22 -5.92
CA LYS A 2 -9.98 -4.32 -4.52
C LYS A 2 -8.78 -4.19 -3.59
N TYR A 3 -8.98 -3.54 -2.45
CA TYR A 3 -7.94 -3.42 -1.43
C TYR A 3 -7.90 -4.69 -0.58
N PHE A 4 -6.75 -5.34 -0.53
CA PHE A 4 -6.47 -6.44 0.38
C PHE A 4 -5.26 -6.05 1.24
N LYS A 5 -5.46 -6.02 2.54
CA LYS A 5 -4.44 -5.62 3.50
C LYS A 5 -3.16 -6.45 3.35
N SER A 6 -3.29 -7.76 3.24
CA SER A 6 -2.14 -8.67 3.10
C SER A 6 -1.36 -8.37 1.83
N GLN A 7 -2.07 -8.16 0.73
CA GLN A 7 -1.45 -7.87 -0.56
C GLN A 7 -0.73 -6.53 -0.52
N MET A 8 -1.35 -5.53 0.09
CA MET A 8 -0.72 -4.23 0.22
C MET A 8 0.53 -4.27 1.11
N LYS A 9 0.48 -5.04 2.20
CA LYS A 9 1.65 -5.24 3.05
C LYS A 9 2.80 -5.87 2.27
N GLN A 10 2.50 -6.86 1.44
CA GLN A 10 3.51 -7.51 0.64
C GLN A 10 4.11 -6.54 -0.37
N LEU A 11 3.28 -5.75 -1.03
CA LEU A 11 3.74 -4.74 -1.97
C LEU A 11 4.70 -3.75 -1.31
N VAL A 12 4.34 -3.25 -0.14
CA VAL A 12 5.17 -2.33 0.62
C VAL A 12 6.49 -3.00 1.00
N LYS A 13 6.44 -4.25 1.44
CA LYS A 13 7.63 -5.00 1.84
C LYS A 13 8.61 -5.15 0.68
N GLU A 14 8.11 -5.31 -0.54
CA GLU A 14 8.94 -5.52 -1.72
C GLU A 14 9.43 -4.20 -2.34
N ASN A 15 8.91 -3.07 -1.91
CA ASN A 15 9.23 -1.77 -2.50
C ASN A 15 9.66 -0.79 -1.41
N ARG A 16 10.96 -0.49 -1.38
CA ARG A 16 11.50 0.42 -0.38
C ARG A 16 10.86 1.81 -0.43
N GLU A 17 10.55 2.28 -1.63
CA GLU A 17 9.89 3.58 -1.81
C GLU A 17 8.56 3.63 -1.06
N LEU A 18 7.78 2.56 -1.16
CA LEU A 18 6.50 2.47 -0.45
C LEU A 18 6.69 2.37 1.07
N GLN A 19 7.73 1.65 1.50
CA GLN A 19 8.05 1.58 2.94
C GLN A 19 8.32 2.97 3.50
N GLN A 20 9.05 3.77 2.76
CA GLN A 20 9.39 5.11 3.18
C GLN A 20 8.16 6.02 3.21
N HIS A 21 7.32 5.94 2.18
CA HIS A 21 6.06 6.67 2.15
C HIS A 21 5.15 6.29 3.31
N LEU A 22 5.10 5.00 3.64
CA LEU A 22 4.28 4.53 4.75
C LEU A 22 4.76 5.13 6.07
N LYS A 23 6.07 5.14 6.30
CA LYS A 23 6.65 5.76 7.49
C LYS A 23 6.32 7.24 7.55
N GLU A 24 6.41 7.94 6.43
CA GLU A 24 6.11 9.36 6.38
C GLU A 24 4.65 9.64 6.74
N LEU A 25 3.74 8.83 6.20
CA LEU A 25 2.31 8.98 6.50
C LEU A 25 2.05 8.77 8.00
N ILE A 26 2.66 7.76 8.58
CA ILE A 26 2.50 7.49 10.01
C ILE A 26 3.05 8.64 10.85
N ASN A 27 4.24 9.13 10.50
CA ASN A 27 4.89 10.17 11.29
C ASN A 27 4.25 11.54 11.11
N GLU A 28 3.88 11.90 9.88
CA GLU A 28 3.34 13.23 9.59
C GLU A 28 1.89 13.39 10.02
N HIS A 29 1.11 12.33 9.92
CA HIS A 29 -0.33 12.38 10.18
C HIS A 29 -0.74 11.58 11.41
N ASP A 30 0.23 11.00 12.11
CA ASP A 30 -0.02 10.20 13.32
C ASP A 30 -1.09 9.13 13.07
N LEU A 31 -0.97 8.43 11.95
CA LEU A 31 -1.92 7.40 11.55
C LEU A 31 -1.51 6.03 12.08
N GLU A 32 -2.51 5.20 12.36
CA GLU A 32 -2.24 3.80 12.63
C GLU A 32 -1.71 3.14 11.35
N LYS A 33 -0.88 2.11 11.51
CA LYS A 33 -0.25 1.43 10.38
C LYS A 33 -1.26 0.92 9.35
N ASN A 34 -2.35 0.31 9.81
CA ASN A 34 -3.36 -0.23 8.91
C ASN A 34 -4.07 0.87 8.13
N PHE A 35 -4.33 1.99 8.79
CA PHE A 35 -4.97 3.13 8.16
C PHE A 35 -4.02 3.76 7.14
N ALA A 36 -2.74 3.86 7.50
CA ALA A 36 -1.72 4.40 6.60
C ALA A 36 -1.55 3.52 5.36
N LEU A 37 -1.62 2.19 5.52
CA LEU A 37 -1.58 1.27 4.39
C LEU A 37 -2.71 1.53 3.40
N LYS A 38 -3.91 1.76 3.91
CA LYS A 38 -5.07 2.03 3.06
C LYS A 38 -4.92 3.37 2.35
N ALA A 39 -4.43 4.39 3.06
CA ALA A 39 -4.18 5.69 2.47
C ALA A 39 -3.12 5.60 1.37
N LEU A 40 -2.07 4.84 1.61
CA LEU A 40 -1.02 4.62 0.64
C LEU A 40 -1.56 3.90 -0.60
N TYR A 41 -2.42 2.89 -0.39
CA TYR A 41 -3.09 2.20 -1.49
C TYR A 41 -3.86 3.17 -2.38
N HIS A 42 -4.68 4.04 -1.76
CA HIS A 42 -5.47 5.00 -2.53
C HIS A 42 -4.60 6.02 -3.27
N SER A 43 -3.46 6.35 -2.71
CA SER A 43 -2.55 7.34 -3.29
C SER A 43 -1.65 6.76 -4.37
N GLU A 44 -1.11 5.56 -4.16
CA GLU A 44 -0.05 5.02 -5.02
C GLU A 44 -0.50 3.85 -5.89
N VAL A 45 -1.64 3.24 -5.59
CA VAL A 45 -2.08 2.03 -6.27
C VAL A 45 -3.39 2.25 -7.02
N ALA A 46 -4.41 2.75 -6.36
CA ALA A 46 -5.74 2.92 -6.95
C ALA A 46 -5.75 4.06 -7.96
N ASP A 47 -6.71 4.00 -8.88
CA ASP A 47 -6.98 5.07 -9.85
C ASP A 47 -5.75 5.48 -10.67
N GLY A 48 -5.04 4.49 -11.19
CA GLY A 48 -3.90 4.74 -12.05
C GLY A 48 -2.64 5.13 -11.30
N GLY A 49 -2.56 4.77 -10.03
CA GLY A 49 -1.38 5.04 -9.22
C GLY A 49 -0.12 4.36 -9.78
N LYS A 50 1.03 4.86 -9.38
CA LYS A 50 2.33 4.41 -9.86
C LYS A 50 2.55 2.92 -9.67
N PHE A 51 2.02 2.36 -8.59
CA PHE A 51 2.22 0.95 -8.24
C PHE A 51 1.00 0.07 -8.54
N GLN A 52 0.06 0.57 -9.32
CA GLN A 52 -1.15 -0.20 -9.65
C GLN A 52 -0.81 -1.53 -10.32
N THR A 53 0.05 -1.51 -11.32
CA THR A 53 0.44 -2.72 -12.03
C THR A 53 1.17 -3.70 -11.12
N ALA A 54 2.07 -3.19 -10.29
CA ALA A 54 2.81 -4.03 -9.36
C ALA A 54 1.87 -4.69 -8.34
N TYR A 55 0.86 -3.94 -7.87
CA TYR A 55 -0.14 -4.48 -6.95
C TYR A 55 -0.94 -5.60 -7.61
N GLN A 56 -1.39 -5.37 -8.84
CA GLN A 56 -2.20 -6.34 -9.56
C GLN A 56 -1.41 -7.60 -9.92
N ALA A 57 -0.09 -7.48 -10.03
CA ALA A 57 0.76 -8.63 -10.33
C ALA A 57 0.92 -9.58 -9.14
N LEU A 58 0.60 -9.13 -7.94
CA LEU A 58 0.65 -9.99 -6.76
C LEU A 58 -0.56 -10.92 -6.72
N ASP A 59 -0.33 -12.13 -6.23
CA ASP A 59 -1.44 -13.08 -6.05
C ASP A 59 -2.39 -12.56 -4.98
N ALA A 60 -3.68 -12.62 -5.29
CA ALA A 60 -4.69 -12.20 -4.33
C ALA A 60 -4.64 -13.11 -3.09
N PRO A 61 -4.58 -12.54 -1.89
CA PRO A 61 -4.55 -13.35 -0.68
C PRO A 61 -5.92 -13.99 -0.42
N LYS A 62 -5.89 -15.11 0.25
CA LYS A 62 -7.12 -15.74 0.73
C LYS A 62 -7.44 -15.14 2.10
N GLU A 63 -8.22 -14.10 2.08
CA GLU A 63 -8.67 -13.47 3.33
C GLU A 63 -10.12 -13.81 3.65
#